data_53fb4eb09dfd121bfe45136e7c715ace
#
_entry.id   53fb4eb09dfd121bfe45136e7c715ace
#
_cell.length_a   1.000
_cell.length_b   1.000
_cell.length_c   1.000
_cell.angle_alpha   90.00
_cell.angle_beta   90.00
_cell.angle_gamma   90.00
#
_symmetry.space_group_name_H-M   'P 1'
#
loop_
_entity.id
_entity.type
_entity.pdbx_description
1 polymer ?
#
loop_
_entity_poly.entity_id
_entity_poly.type
_entity_poly.pdbx_seq_one_letter_code
_entity_poly.pdbx_strand_id
1 'polypeptide(L)'
;MKGFNWKKITKQSEFYVFLIIVVLSVIIQIRSGLFFANNNIVDIMRSMIVPCIYALCAFLAFISTGPDVSFPLIAALSSYLAITITYKTGYDGPWIVVFIIGMFFGALMGALNGFIIVKYKFSSLIVTLGTSSIFSGLLLGAFEAERMDLPDTLQRFGKASLLTVKNAKTGLGSTLPMTFLLMVVLYIIVYFVLNYTMVGRGVYAIGGDEISAERAGFAVKKIRFGIFVVNGMLAAVAGLSYAVMSMRYLPTEYSGAEMDVIAAIILGGTRLNGGVGTLKGCILGTLLLTMVSNSLILLGISVYWQKVFIGAIIIIGTAISVMQSHNVKIGKAKTGKKEAA
;
A
#
# COMPACT_ATOMS: atom_id res chain seq x y z
N MET A 1 34.97 1.69 -9.36
CA MET A 1 33.76 2.55 -9.46
C MET A 1 32.94 2.06 -10.64
N LYS A 2 31.77 1.41 -10.43
CA LYS A 2 30.89 1.01 -11.55
C LYS A 2 30.28 2.27 -12.15
N GLY A 3 30.61 2.60 -13.40
CA GLY A 3 30.09 3.76 -14.09
C GLY A 3 28.56 3.83 -14.05
N PHE A 4 28.02 5.00 -13.77
CA PHE A 4 26.60 5.31 -13.67
C PHE A 4 25.94 5.10 -15.05
N ASN A 5 25.20 4.00 -15.21
CA ASN A 5 24.67 3.58 -16.52
C ASN A 5 23.27 4.17 -16.74
N TRP A 6 23.22 5.39 -17.28
CA TRP A 6 21.99 6.12 -17.60
C TRP A 6 20.98 5.30 -18.42
N LYS A 7 21.44 4.48 -19.36
CA LYS A 7 20.59 3.63 -20.20
C LYS A 7 19.84 2.55 -19.42
N LYS A 8 20.31 2.18 -18.21
CA LYS A 8 19.64 1.20 -17.35
C LYS A 8 18.57 1.86 -16.50
N ILE A 9 18.77 3.11 -16.09
CA ILE A 9 17.85 3.90 -15.26
C ILE A 9 16.63 4.34 -16.07
N THR A 10 16.85 4.84 -17.28
CA THR A 10 15.78 5.29 -18.18
C THR A 10 14.88 4.16 -18.70
N LYS A 11 15.22 2.88 -18.44
CA LYS A 11 14.38 1.73 -18.77
C LYS A 11 13.49 1.27 -17.62
N GLN A 12 13.60 1.88 -16.43
CA GLN A 12 12.80 1.52 -15.27
C GLN A 12 11.53 2.39 -15.22
N SER A 13 10.37 1.77 -14.99
CA SER A 13 9.09 2.50 -14.83
C SER A 13 9.13 3.53 -13.70
N GLU A 14 9.91 3.27 -12.66
CA GLU A 14 10.15 4.17 -11.52
C GLU A 14 10.68 5.54 -11.95
N PHE A 15 11.55 5.59 -12.97
CA PHE A 15 12.11 6.83 -13.49
C PHE A 15 11.02 7.72 -14.10
N TYR A 16 10.09 7.13 -14.84
CA TYR A 16 8.99 7.88 -15.45
C TYR A 16 7.99 8.38 -14.42
N VAL A 17 7.67 7.55 -13.42
CA VAL A 17 6.82 7.98 -12.30
C VAL A 17 7.47 9.14 -11.56
N PHE A 18 8.76 9.05 -11.26
CA PHE A 18 9.50 10.13 -10.65
C PHE A 18 9.48 11.41 -11.50
N LEU A 19 9.66 11.29 -12.82
CA LEU A 19 9.60 12.43 -13.75
C LEU A 19 8.20 13.09 -13.72
N ILE A 20 7.13 12.28 -13.74
CA ILE A 20 5.76 12.77 -13.64
C ILE A 20 5.55 13.52 -12.31
N ILE A 21 6.03 12.98 -11.19
CA ILE A 21 5.97 13.64 -9.88
C ILE A 21 6.66 15.01 -9.95
N VAL A 22 7.87 15.09 -10.50
CA VAL A 22 8.60 16.36 -10.61
C VAL A 22 7.85 17.36 -11.47
N VAL A 23 7.38 16.95 -12.65
CA VAL A 23 6.63 17.83 -13.57
C VAL A 23 5.36 18.35 -12.91
N LEU A 24 4.57 17.47 -12.28
CA LEU A 24 3.35 17.86 -11.57
C LEU A 24 3.66 18.79 -10.39
N SER A 25 4.72 18.52 -9.62
CA SER A 25 5.14 19.39 -8.51
C SER A 25 5.43 20.81 -8.98
N VAL A 26 6.12 20.96 -10.12
CA VAL A 26 6.43 22.26 -10.71
C VAL A 26 5.14 22.96 -11.20
N ILE A 27 4.26 22.25 -11.90
CA ILE A 27 3.00 22.81 -12.39
C ILE A 27 2.13 23.29 -11.22
N ILE A 28 1.99 22.48 -10.17
CA ILE A 28 1.19 22.84 -8.99
C ILE A 28 1.83 24.02 -8.26
N GLN A 29 3.15 24.06 -8.15
CA GLN A 29 3.87 25.19 -7.53
C GLN A 29 3.64 26.50 -8.29
N ILE A 30 3.71 26.48 -9.63
CA ILE A 30 3.48 27.68 -10.47
C ILE A 30 2.06 28.19 -10.28
N ARG A 31 1.07 27.29 -10.18
CA ARG A 31 -0.35 27.66 -10.08
C ARG A 31 -0.76 28.06 -8.66
N SER A 32 -0.32 27.34 -7.63
CA SER A 32 -0.76 27.55 -6.25
C SER A 32 0.20 28.40 -5.42
N GLY A 33 1.51 28.39 -5.77
CA GLY A 33 2.56 29.04 -4.96
C GLY A 33 2.82 28.37 -3.62
N LEU A 34 2.07 27.29 -3.27
CA LEU A 34 2.06 26.68 -1.93
C LEU A 34 2.53 25.22 -1.92
N PHE A 35 2.82 24.61 -3.08
CA PHE A 35 3.18 23.19 -3.14
C PHE A 35 4.40 22.85 -2.28
N PHE A 36 5.49 23.63 -2.36
CA PHE A 36 6.71 23.43 -1.56
C PHE A 36 6.64 24.09 -0.19
N ALA A 37 5.49 24.58 0.26
CA ALA A 37 5.34 25.05 1.62
C ALA A 37 5.50 23.89 2.61
N ASN A 38 6.20 24.13 3.72
CA ASN A 38 6.52 23.08 4.70
C ASN A 38 5.29 22.35 5.23
N ASN A 39 4.19 23.07 5.46
CA ASN A 39 2.94 22.46 5.88
C ASN A 39 2.36 21.49 4.82
N ASN A 40 2.39 21.87 3.52
CA ASN A 40 1.88 21.00 2.47
C ASN A 40 2.72 19.71 2.30
N ILE A 41 4.05 19.82 2.45
CA ILE A 41 4.93 18.64 2.44
C ILE A 41 4.57 17.70 3.60
N VAL A 42 4.35 18.25 4.80
CA VAL A 42 3.94 17.45 5.97
C VAL A 42 2.54 16.84 5.75
N ASP A 43 1.61 17.56 5.13
CA ASP A 43 0.27 17.04 4.81
C ASP A 43 0.33 15.90 3.80
N ILE A 44 1.18 15.99 2.76
CA ILE A 44 1.41 14.89 1.81
C ILE A 44 1.99 13.68 2.55
N MET A 45 3.03 13.86 3.38
CA MET A 45 3.62 12.77 4.16
C MET A 45 2.61 12.11 5.09
N ARG A 46 1.77 12.89 5.76
CA ARG A 46 0.67 12.39 6.60
C ARG A 46 -0.34 11.58 5.81
N SER A 47 -0.77 12.09 4.66
CA SER A 47 -1.77 11.43 3.81
C SER A 47 -1.25 10.15 3.16
N MET A 48 0.06 9.97 3.03
CA MET A 48 0.70 8.76 2.51
C MET A 48 0.70 7.60 3.50
N ILE A 49 0.57 7.81 4.81
CA ILE A 49 0.81 6.78 5.83
C ILE A 49 -0.02 5.53 5.58
N VAL A 50 -1.33 5.65 5.56
CA VAL A 50 -2.24 4.51 5.38
C VAL A 50 -2.16 3.91 3.98
N PRO A 51 -2.23 4.71 2.88
CA PRO A 51 -2.04 4.20 1.54
C PRO A 51 -0.72 3.46 1.33
N CYS A 52 0.39 3.91 1.93
CA CYS A 52 1.67 3.21 1.85
C CYS A 52 1.64 1.85 2.56
N ILE A 53 1.02 1.74 3.74
CA ILE A 53 0.91 0.44 4.43
C ILE A 53 0.01 -0.52 3.63
N TYR A 54 -1.11 -0.04 3.08
CA TYR A 54 -1.94 -0.82 2.18
C TYR A 54 -1.20 -1.22 0.89
N ALA A 55 -0.35 -0.32 0.38
CA ALA A 55 0.47 -0.61 -0.79
C ALA A 55 1.49 -1.74 -0.51
N LEU A 56 1.99 -1.89 0.72
CA LEU A 56 2.79 -3.06 1.10
C LEU A 56 1.98 -4.36 1.02
N CYS A 57 0.72 -4.36 1.52
CA CYS A 57 -0.16 -5.54 1.44
C CYS A 57 -0.38 -5.94 -0.01
N ALA A 58 -0.84 -4.99 -0.84
CA ALA A 58 -1.07 -5.24 -2.25
C ALA A 58 0.20 -5.67 -2.98
N PHE A 59 1.32 -4.99 -2.74
CA PHE A 59 2.61 -5.30 -3.36
C PHE A 59 3.08 -6.72 -3.08
N LEU A 60 3.07 -7.16 -1.81
CA LEU A 60 3.50 -8.52 -1.42
C LEU A 60 2.61 -9.60 -2.07
N ALA A 61 1.31 -9.38 -2.14
CA ALA A 61 0.39 -10.28 -2.82
C ALA A 61 0.70 -10.34 -4.32
N PHE A 62 0.80 -9.18 -4.99
CA PHE A 62 1.03 -9.11 -6.43
C PHE A 62 2.33 -9.75 -6.88
N ILE A 63 3.45 -9.47 -6.19
CA ILE A 63 4.75 -10.03 -6.58
C ILE A 63 4.85 -11.55 -6.38
N SER A 64 3.89 -12.20 -5.69
CA SER A 64 3.96 -13.62 -5.34
C SER A 64 2.83 -14.47 -5.86
N THR A 65 1.57 -14.03 -5.67
CA THR A 65 0.40 -14.90 -5.79
C THR A 65 -0.68 -14.34 -6.71
N GLY A 66 -0.73 -13.02 -6.85
CA GLY A 66 -1.76 -12.28 -7.57
C GLY A 66 -2.51 -11.30 -6.66
N PRO A 67 -3.55 -10.63 -7.18
CA PRO A 67 -4.28 -9.59 -6.47
C PRO A 67 -4.89 -10.07 -5.15
N ASP A 68 -4.75 -9.25 -4.12
CA ASP A 68 -5.50 -9.34 -2.86
C ASP A 68 -6.32 -8.04 -2.74
N VAL A 69 -7.62 -8.16 -2.56
CA VAL A 69 -8.54 -7.02 -2.39
C VAL A 69 -9.23 -7.04 -1.02
N SER A 70 -8.87 -7.99 -0.16
CA SER A 70 -9.48 -8.15 1.16
C SER A 70 -8.85 -7.26 2.24
N PHE A 71 -7.65 -6.70 2.01
CA PHE A 71 -6.90 -5.98 3.04
C PHE A 71 -7.66 -4.79 3.66
N PRO A 72 -8.53 -4.01 2.96
CA PRO A 72 -9.25 -2.92 3.62
C PRO A 72 -10.31 -3.44 4.60
N LEU A 73 -10.98 -4.54 4.27
CA LEU A 73 -11.99 -5.13 5.16
C LEU A 73 -11.34 -5.92 6.30
N ILE A 74 -10.17 -6.53 6.09
CA ILE A 74 -9.34 -7.06 7.18
C ILE A 74 -8.93 -5.93 8.12
N ALA A 75 -8.49 -4.78 7.58
CA ALA A 75 -8.16 -3.61 8.37
C ALA A 75 -9.34 -3.10 9.20
N ALA A 76 -10.52 -3.00 8.58
CA ALA A 76 -11.74 -2.56 9.24
C ALA A 76 -12.12 -3.51 10.40
N LEU A 77 -12.27 -4.81 10.11
CA LEU A 77 -12.73 -5.78 11.10
C LEU A 77 -11.70 -6.01 12.22
N SER A 78 -10.40 -6.09 11.89
CA SER A 78 -9.35 -6.26 12.91
C SER A 78 -9.24 -5.05 13.83
N SER A 79 -9.38 -3.83 13.29
CA SER A 79 -9.39 -2.60 14.08
C SER A 79 -10.61 -2.52 14.97
N TYR A 80 -11.80 -2.87 14.46
CA TYR A 80 -13.02 -2.95 15.25
C TYR A 80 -12.86 -3.88 16.46
N LEU A 81 -12.39 -5.11 16.20
CA LEU A 81 -12.21 -6.11 17.25
C LEU A 81 -11.19 -5.64 18.31
N ALA A 82 -10.06 -5.07 17.86
CA ALA A 82 -9.03 -4.57 18.79
C ALA A 82 -9.55 -3.42 19.66
N ILE A 83 -10.26 -2.45 19.07
CA ILE A 83 -10.83 -1.31 19.78
C ILE A 83 -11.93 -1.79 20.76
N THR A 84 -12.83 -2.67 20.31
CA THR A 84 -13.92 -3.20 21.14
C THR A 84 -13.39 -4.00 22.33
N ILE A 85 -12.37 -4.83 22.14
CA ILE A 85 -11.73 -5.57 23.24
C ILE A 85 -11.11 -4.61 24.24
N THR A 86 -10.40 -3.57 23.74
CA THR A 86 -9.77 -2.55 24.59
C THR A 86 -10.82 -1.84 25.46
N TYR A 87 -11.98 -1.49 24.88
CA TYR A 87 -13.08 -0.90 25.64
C TYR A 87 -13.66 -1.86 26.68
N LYS A 88 -13.99 -3.09 26.28
CA LYS A 88 -14.61 -4.08 27.16
C LYS A 88 -13.73 -4.50 28.34
N THR A 89 -12.41 -4.48 28.12
CA THR A 89 -11.44 -4.83 29.18
C THR A 89 -11.03 -3.64 30.04
N GLY A 90 -11.44 -2.41 29.69
CA GLY A 90 -10.98 -1.19 30.36
C GLY A 90 -9.47 -0.99 30.29
N TYR A 91 -8.82 -1.52 29.23
CA TYR A 91 -7.36 -1.48 29.12
C TYR A 91 -6.86 -0.05 28.89
N ASP A 92 -6.00 0.44 29.77
CA ASP A 92 -5.38 1.77 29.70
C ASP A 92 -3.82 1.71 29.68
N GLY A 93 -3.26 0.60 29.21
CA GLY A 93 -1.83 0.41 29.09
C GLY A 93 -1.23 0.97 27.77
N PRO A 94 -0.02 0.54 27.38
CA PRO A 94 0.63 0.99 26.16
C PRO A 94 -0.17 0.68 24.88
N TRP A 95 -0.25 1.64 23.96
CA TRP A 95 -0.95 1.53 22.68
C TRP A 95 -0.52 0.33 21.81
N ILE A 96 0.74 -0.11 21.96
CA ILE A 96 1.33 -1.21 21.20
C ILE A 96 0.56 -2.54 21.40
N VAL A 97 -0.03 -2.74 22.59
CA VAL A 97 -0.83 -3.94 22.89
C VAL A 97 -2.08 -3.97 22.02
N VAL A 98 -2.75 -2.83 21.83
CA VAL A 98 -3.92 -2.73 20.94
C VAL A 98 -3.56 -3.06 19.49
N PHE A 99 -2.39 -2.59 19.03
CA PHE A 99 -1.87 -2.95 17.70
C PHE A 99 -1.56 -4.44 17.60
N ILE A 100 -0.98 -5.06 18.63
CA ILE A 100 -0.73 -6.52 18.65
C ILE A 100 -2.04 -7.30 18.60
N ILE A 101 -3.07 -6.88 19.33
CA ILE A 101 -4.41 -7.50 19.26
C ILE A 101 -4.98 -7.38 17.84
N GLY A 102 -4.91 -6.20 17.24
CA GLY A 102 -5.33 -6.00 15.85
C GLY A 102 -4.56 -6.89 14.87
N MET A 103 -3.23 -6.94 14.99
CA MET A 103 -2.36 -7.81 14.17
C MET A 103 -2.72 -9.30 14.33
N PHE A 104 -3.07 -9.74 15.52
CA PHE A 104 -3.50 -11.11 15.77
C PHE A 104 -4.77 -11.46 14.99
N PHE A 105 -5.80 -10.61 15.06
CA PHE A 105 -7.03 -10.82 14.29
C PHE A 105 -6.80 -10.67 12.77
N GLY A 106 -5.98 -9.69 12.37
CA GLY A 106 -5.58 -9.55 10.98
C GLY A 106 -4.85 -10.80 10.46
N ALA A 107 -3.93 -11.37 11.26
CA ALA A 107 -3.23 -12.60 10.93
C ALA A 107 -4.18 -13.80 10.77
N LEU A 108 -5.20 -13.92 11.62
CA LEU A 108 -6.21 -14.98 11.51
C LEU A 108 -7.01 -14.88 10.21
N MET A 109 -7.45 -13.66 9.85
CA MET A 109 -8.19 -13.43 8.59
C MET A 109 -7.29 -13.65 7.37
N GLY A 110 -6.04 -13.18 7.43
CA GLY A 110 -5.03 -13.46 6.40
C GLY A 110 -4.72 -14.97 6.29
N ALA A 111 -4.63 -15.68 7.42
CA ALA A 111 -4.45 -17.13 7.44
C ALA A 111 -5.62 -17.87 6.79
N LEU A 112 -6.86 -17.41 7.00
CA LEU A 112 -8.05 -17.96 6.32
C LEU A 112 -7.91 -17.84 4.80
N ASN A 113 -7.55 -16.66 4.30
CA ASN A 113 -7.30 -16.45 2.88
C ASN A 113 -6.18 -17.35 2.36
N GLY A 114 -5.03 -17.34 3.03
CA GLY A 114 -3.88 -18.15 2.66
C GLY A 114 -4.17 -19.65 2.66
N PHE A 115 -4.95 -20.13 3.64
CA PHE A 115 -5.35 -21.53 3.72
C PHE A 115 -6.22 -21.94 2.52
N ILE A 116 -7.24 -21.14 2.20
CA ILE A 116 -8.15 -21.45 1.07
C ILE A 116 -7.38 -21.44 -0.26
N ILE A 117 -6.57 -20.41 -0.50
CA ILE A 117 -5.80 -20.24 -1.73
C ILE A 117 -4.80 -21.38 -1.91
N VAL A 118 -4.05 -21.72 -0.85
CA VAL A 118 -2.98 -22.73 -0.93
C VAL A 118 -3.53 -24.15 -1.01
N LYS A 119 -4.59 -24.45 -0.23
CA LYS A 119 -5.16 -25.81 -0.17
C LYS A 119 -5.94 -26.15 -1.42
N TYR A 120 -6.79 -25.23 -1.89
CA TYR A 120 -7.70 -25.49 -3.01
C TYR A 120 -7.17 -24.95 -4.35
N LYS A 121 -6.02 -24.26 -4.35
CA LYS A 121 -5.41 -23.65 -5.55
C LYS A 121 -6.34 -22.70 -6.30
N PHE A 122 -7.22 -22.02 -5.58
CA PHE A 122 -8.09 -20.99 -6.14
C PHE A 122 -7.31 -19.72 -6.46
N SER A 123 -7.82 -18.95 -7.43
CA SER A 123 -7.30 -17.62 -7.71
C SER A 123 -7.41 -16.73 -6.47
N SER A 124 -6.31 -16.03 -6.13
CA SER A 124 -6.29 -15.11 -4.98
C SER A 124 -7.37 -14.04 -5.08
N LEU A 125 -7.60 -13.49 -6.27
CA LEU A 125 -8.62 -12.47 -6.50
C LEU A 125 -10.04 -12.96 -6.12
N ILE A 126 -10.41 -14.18 -6.56
CA ILE A 126 -11.75 -14.73 -6.28
C ILE A 126 -11.93 -14.97 -4.77
N VAL A 127 -10.92 -15.58 -4.13
CA VAL A 127 -10.98 -15.84 -2.68
C VAL A 127 -11.05 -14.55 -1.90
N THR A 128 -10.19 -13.57 -2.22
CA THR A 128 -10.13 -12.31 -1.47
C THR A 128 -11.34 -11.41 -1.70
N LEU A 129 -11.98 -11.46 -2.86
CA LEU A 129 -13.29 -10.83 -3.10
C LEU A 129 -14.39 -11.49 -2.24
N GLY A 130 -14.44 -12.82 -2.21
CA GLY A 130 -15.41 -13.54 -1.40
C GLY A 130 -15.22 -13.28 0.10
N THR A 131 -13.99 -13.38 0.59
CA THR A 131 -13.70 -13.13 2.02
C THR A 131 -13.87 -11.65 2.41
N SER A 132 -13.56 -10.72 1.49
CA SER A 132 -13.87 -9.31 1.68
C SER A 132 -15.37 -9.09 1.96
N SER A 133 -16.22 -9.70 1.15
CA SER A 133 -17.68 -9.64 1.36
C SER A 133 -18.11 -10.28 2.69
N ILE A 134 -17.49 -11.42 3.07
CA ILE A 134 -17.75 -12.07 4.37
C ILE A 134 -17.34 -11.16 5.52
N PHE A 135 -16.13 -10.57 5.47
CA PHE A 135 -15.64 -9.68 6.53
C PHE A 135 -16.50 -8.41 6.64
N SER A 136 -16.97 -7.86 5.52
CA SER A 136 -17.93 -6.76 5.53
C SER A 136 -19.26 -7.15 6.15
N GLY A 137 -19.80 -8.34 5.79
CA GLY A 137 -21.03 -8.86 6.37
C GLY A 137 -20.92 -9.13 7.87
N LEU A 138 -19.79 -9.68 8.33
CA LEU A 138 -19.52 -9.87 9.75
C LEU A 138 -19.42 -8.52 10.47
N LEU A 139 -18.72 -7.54 9.90
CA LEU A 139 -18.53 -6.24 10.50
C LEU A 139 -19.85 -5.49 10.67
N LEU A 140 -20.64 -5.40 9.61
CA LEU A 140 -21.87 -4.58 9.60
C LEU A 140 -23.11 -5.36 10.03
N GLY A 141 -23.19 -6.65 9.68
CA GLY A 141 -24.38 -7.46 9.97
C GLY A 141 -24.31 -8.20 11.31
N ALA A 142 -23.19 -8.89 11.62
CA ALA A 142 -23.10 -9.69 12.84
C ALA A 142 -22.65 -8.86 14.06
N PHE A 143 -21.71 -7.92 13.86
CA PHE A 143 -21.21 -7.07 14.92
C PHE A 143 -21.92 -5.71 15.01
N GLU A 144 -22.78 -5.39 14.03
CA GLU A 144 -23.51 -4.12 13.97
C GLU A 144 -22.56 -2.92 14.22
N ALA A 145 -21.37 -2.99 13.57
CA ALA A 145 -20.31 -2.05 13.85
C ALA A 145 -20.70 -0.64 13.42
N GLU A 146 -20.72 0.26 14.37
CA GLU A 146 -21.02 1.68 14.19
C GLU A 146 -19.78 2.53 14.45
N ARG A 147 -19.96 3.83 14.33
CA ARG A 147 -18.94 4.80 14.72
C ARG A 147 -18.61 4.64 16.21
N MET A 148 -17.33 4.56 16.52
CA MET A 148 -16.82 4.53 17.89
C MET A 148 -15.75 5.59 18.09
N ASP A 149 -15.74 6.21 19.26
CA ASP A 149 -14.60 7.00 19.71
C ASP A 149 -13.43 6.06 20.05
N LEU A 150 -12.22 6.56 20.09
CA LEU A 150 -11.07 5.72 20.43
C LEU A 150 -10.89 5.59 21.94
N PRO A 151 -10.40 4.45 22.45
CA PRO A 151 -9.96 4.32 23.83
C PRO A 151 -8.85 5.34 24.16
N ASP A 152 -8.73 5.76 25.41
CA ASP A 152 -7.78 6.79 25.85
C ASP A 152 -6.33 6.47 25.46
N THR A 153 -5.96 5.21 25.51
CA THR A 153 -4.62 4.74 25.09
C THR A 153 -4.33 5.07 23.63
N LEU A 154 -5.30 4.88 22.71
CA LEU A 154 -5.16 5.21 21.29
C LEU A 154 -5.28 6.71 21.04
N GLN A 155 -6.13 7.41 21.80
CA GLN A 155 -6.24 8.87 21.70
C GLN A 155 -4.91 9.55 22.11
N ARG A 156 -4.27 9.09 23.20
CA ARG A 156 -2.94 9.58 23.61
C ARG A 156 -1.89 9.38 22.52
N PHE A 157 -1.89 8.19 21.89
CA PHE A 157 -1.00 7.91 20.77
C PHE A 157 -1.32 8.78 19.54
N GLY A 158 -2.60 9.01 19.23
CA GLY A 158 -3.02 9.86 18.10
C GLY A 158 -2.70 11.34 18.26
N LYS A 159 -2.64 11.82 19.51
CA LYS A 159 -2.20 13.20 19.83
C LYS A 159 -0.68 13.37 19.77
N ALA A 160 0.08 12.27 19.82
CA ALA A 160 1.54 12.31 19.74
C ALA A 160 1.98 12.63 18.31
N SER A 161 2.81 13.65 18.15
CA SER A 161 3.33 14.11 16.86
C SER A 161 4.85 14.07 16.83
N LEU A 162 5.40 13.67 15.68
CA LEU A 162 6.84 13.72 15.42
C LEU A 162 7.31 15.14 15.08
N LEU A 163 6.49 15.86 14.32
CA LEU A 163 6.81 17.19 13.82
C LEU A 163 5.54 18.01 13.70
N THR A 164 5.59 19.26 14.16
CA THR A 164 4.53 20.23 13.95
C THR A 164 5.11 21.44 13.24
N VAL A 165 4.54 21.78 12.09
CA VAL A 165 5.00 22.89 11.24
C VAL A 165 3.86 23.86 11.04
N LYS A 166 4.13 25.16 11.18
CA LYS A 166 3.19 26.23 10.86
C LYS A 166 3.61 26.93 9.58
N ASN A 167 2.65 27.20 8.71
CA ASN A 167 2.90 28.01 7.53
C ASN A 167 2.97 29.49 7.93
N ALA A 168 4.09 30.13 7.64
CA ALA A 168 4.32 31.53 7.98
C ALA A 168 3.36 32.51 7.27
N LYS A 169 2.81 32.12 6.09
CA LYS A 169 1.91 32.97 5.29
C LYS A 169 0.44 32.80 5.66
N THR A 170 0.02 31.58 5.97
CA THR A 170 -1.41 31.26 6.20
C THR A 170 -1.74 31.03 7.67
N GLY A 171 -0.74 30.87 8.54
CA GLY A 171 -0.91 30.51 9.95
C GLY A 171 -1.39 29.08 10.19
N LEU A 172 -1.69 28.31 9.13
CA LEU A 172 -2.16 26.94 9.21
C LEU A 172 -1.03 26.00 9.70
N GLY A 173 -1.35 25.18 10.68
CA GLY A 173 -0.44 24.18 11.22
C GLY A 173 -0.72 22.80 10.66
N SER A 174 0.34 22.06 10.30
CA SER A 174 0.28 20.66 9.91
C SER A 174 1.14 19.83 10.85
N THR A 175 0.64 18.62 11.21
CA THR A 175 1.33 17.73 12.15
C THR A 175 1.59 16.39 11.50
N LEU A 176 2.82 15.90 11.63
CA LEU A 176 3.20 14.53 11.25
C LEU A 176 3.00 13.62 12.47
N PRO A 177 2.03 12.68 12.43
CA PRO A 177 1.73 11.82 13.56
C PRO A 177 2.80 10.73 13.76
N MET A 178 2.84 10.14 14.96
CA MET A 178 3.73 9.01 15.29
C MET A 178 3.51 7.77 14.42
N THR A 179 2.33 7.60 13.83
CA THR A 179 2.03 6.51 12.88
C THR A 179 2.92 6.53 11.63
N PHE A 180 3.52 7.69 11.28
CA PHE A 180 4.53 7.78 10.22
C PHE A 180 5.75 6.90 10.51
N LEU A 181 6.19 6.85 11.76
CA LEU A 181 7.30 5.98 12.16
C LEU A 181 6.95 4.50 11.99
N LEU A 182 5.71 4.10 12.30
CA LEU A 182 5.24 2.72 12.06
C LEU A 182 5.34 2.36 10.57
N MET A 183 4.87 3.25 9.69
CA MET A 183 4.99 3.04 8.24
C MET A 183 6.46 2.84 7.83
N VAL A 184 7.37 3.71 8.28
CA VAL A 184 8.79 3.62 7.94
C VAL A 184 9.40 2.31 8.44
N VAL A 185 9.11 1.92 9.68
CA VAL A 185 9.60 0.64 10.26
C VAL A 185 9.10 -0.55 9.45
N LEU A 186 7.83 -0.58 9.06
CA LEU A 186 7.28 -1.66 8.23
C LEU A 186 7.97 -1.73 6.85
N TYR A 187 8.23 -0.60 6.22
CA TYR A 187 8.98 -0.57 4.95
C TYR A 187 10.42 -1.09 5.11
N ILE A 188 11.10 -0.75 6.19
CA ILE A 188 12.45 -1.24 6.49
C ILE A 188 12.43 -2.77 6.70
N ILE A 189 11.47 -3.28 7.48
CA ILE A 189 11.33 -4.72 7.73
C ILE A 189 11.07 -5.47 6.42
N VAL A 190 10.08 -5.03 5.64
CA VAL A 190 9.75 -5.66 4.35
C VAL A 190 10.91 -5.56 3.36
N TYR A 191 11.60 -4.41 3.31
CA TYR A 191 12.80 -4.25 2.48
C TYR A 191 13.89 -5.26 2.86
N PHE A 192 14.15 -5.43 4.15
CA PHE A 192 15.13 -6.39 4.63
C PHE A 192 14.72 -7.82 4.28
N VAL A 193 13.48 -8.20 4.55
CA VAL A 193 12.97 -9.55 4.25
C VAL A 193 13.07 -9.85 2.75
N LEU A 194 12.62 -8.94 1.89
CA LEU A 194 12.61 -9.17 0.45
C LEU A 194 14.01 -9.25 -0.17
N ASN A 195 14.95 -8.44 0.30
CA ASN A 195 16.27 -8.34 -0.36
C ASN A 195 17.33 -9.26 0.26
N TYR A 196 17.24 -9.59 1.56
CA TYR A 196 18.30 -10.26 2.28
C TYR A 196 17.93 -11.66 2.78
N THR A 197 16.67 -12.13 2.63
CA THR A 197 16.27 -13.47 3.08
C THR A 197 15.95 -14.42 1.93
N MET A 198 15.99 -15.73 2.22
CA MET A 198 15.55 -16.77 1.27
C MET A 198 14.05 -16.68 0.99
N VAL A 199 13.25 -16.24 1.98
CA VAL A 199 11.81 -16.04 1.81
C VAL A 199 11.56 -14.98 0.73
N GLY A 200 12.24 -13.84 0.79
CA GLY A 200 12.10 -12.78 -0.21
C GLY A 200 12.46 -13.25 -1.63
N ARG A 201 13.53 -14.01 -1.77
CA ARG A 201 13.90 -14.63 -3.06
C ARG A 201 12.82 -15.59 -3.54
N GLY A 202 12.24 -16.38 -2.64
CA GLY A 202 11.12 -17.28 -2.93
C GLY A 202 9.86 -16.53 -3.39
N VAL A 203 9.55 -15.40 -2.77
CA VAL A 203 8.41 -14.54 -3.15
C VAL A 203 8.49 -14.14 -4.62
N TYR A 204 9.64 -13.59 -5.06
CA TYR A 204 9.85 -13.21 -6.47
C TYR A 204 9.91 -14.42 -7.41
N ALA A 205 10.51 -15.54 -6.99
CA ALA A 205 10.60 -16.75 -7.78
C ALA A 205 9.21 -17.33 -8.06
N ILE A 206 8.35 -17.43 -7.04
CA ILE A 206 6.97 -17.95 -7.14
C ILE A 206 6.13 -17.08 -8.08
N GLY A 207 6.25 -15.76 -7.99
CA GLY A 207 5.51 -14.86 -8.86
C GLY A 207 6.01 -14.86 -10.31
N GLY A 208 7.26 -15.27 -10.54
CA GLY A 208 7.82 -15.43 -11.89
C GLY A 208 7.34 -16.72 -12.58
N ASP A 209 7.54 -17.85 -11.93
CA ASP A 209 7.08 -19.18 -12.34
C ASP A 209 7.06 -20.13 -11.14
N GLU A 210 5.86 -20.53 -10.74
CA GLU A 210 5.63 -21.40 -9.58
C GLU A 210 6.32 -22.75 -9.72
N ILE A 211 6.24 -23.38 -10.91
CA ILE A 211 6.81 -24.71 -11.17
C ILE A 211 8.34 -24.66 -11.07
N SER A 212 8.96 -23.65 -11.64
CA SER A 212 10.40 -23.45 -11.57
C SER A 212 10.87 -23.14 -10.14
N ALA A 213 10.08 -22.36 -9.38
CA ALA A 213 10.37 -22.09 -7.97
C ALA A 213 10.31 -23.36 -7.11
N GLU A 214 9.31 -24.23 -7.32
CA GLU A 214 9.19 -25.52 -6.63
C GLU A 214 10.38 -26.45 -6.96
N ARG A 215 10.76 -26.54 -8.23
CA ARG A 215 11.95 -27.31 -8.67
C ARG A 215 13.26 -26.76 -8.10
N ALA A 216 13.33 -25.47 -7.86
CA ALA A 216 14.47 -24.84 -7.21
C ALA A 216 14.50 -25.03 -5.67
N GLY A 217 13.54 -25.78 -5.11
CA GLY A 217 13.48 -26.14 -3.69
C GLY A 217 12.80 -25.12 -2.79
N PHE A 218 12.10 -24.11 -3.34
CA PHE A 218 11.32 -23.20 -2.51
C PHE A 218 10.04 -23.87 -1.99
N ALA A 219 9.74 -23.65 -0.71
CA ALA A 219 8.52 -24.14 -0.08
C ALA A 219 7.30 -23.26 -0.48
N VAL A 220 6.85 -23.36 -1.73
CA VAL A 220 5.84 -22.50 -2.36
C VAL A 220 4.59 -22.33 -1.47
N LYS A 221 4.04 -23.45 -0.98
CA LYS A 221 2.83 -23.44 -0.14
C LYS A 221 3.03 -22.64 1.16
N LYS A 222 4.17 -22.81 1.84
CA LYS A 222 4.47 -22.10 3.09
C LYS A 222 4.69 -20.60 2.85
N ILE A 223 5.38 -20.25 1.77
CA ILE A 223 5.66 -18.85 1.43
C ILE A 223 4.35 -18.15 1.08
N ARG A 224 3.49 -18.72 0.22
CA ARG A 224 2.18 -18.15 -0.11
C ARG A 224 1.30 -17.96 1.11
N PHE A 225 1.18 -18.98 1.95
CA PHE A 225 0.41 -18.89 3.19
C PHE A 225 0.94 -17.76 4.08
N GLY A 226 2.26 -17.71 4.29
CA GLY A 226 2.91 -16.68 5.10
C GLY A 226 2.67 -15.26 4.59
N ILE A 227 2.62 -15.05 3.27
CA ILE A 227 2.33 -13.73 2.67
C ILE A 227 0.94 -13.25 3.07
N PHE A 228 -0.09 -14.10 2.98
CA PHE A 228 -1.46 -13.70 3.37
C PHE A 228 -1.57 -13.43 4.87
N VAL A 229 -0.86 -14.20 5.72
CA VAL A 229 -0.78 -13.92 7.16
C VAL A 229 -0.15 -12.54 7.42
N VAL A 230 0.98 -12.25 6.78
CA VAL A 230 1.66 -10.96 6.90
C VAL A 230 0.80 -9.82 6.35
N ASN A 231 0.12 -10.03 5.22
CA ASN A 231 -0.81 -9.05 4.66
C ASN A 231 -1.93 -8.71 5.64
N GLY A 232 -2.49 -9.71 6.32
CA GLY A 232 -3.49 -9.48 7.35
C GLY A 232 -2.95 -8.65 8.54
N MET A 233 -1.71 -8.94 8.98
CA MET A 233 -1.05 -8.15 10.03
C MET A 233 -0.84 -6.69 9.59
N LEU A 234 -0.32 -6.49 8.38
CA LEU A 234 -0.08 -5.15 7.82
C LEU A 234 -1.40 -4.38 7.65
N ALA A 235 -2.46 -5.06 7.18
CA ALA A 235 -3.79 -4.47 7.05
C ALA A 235 -4.33 -3.99 8.41
N ALA A 236 -4.16 -4.77 9.48
CA ALA A 236 -4.55 -4.36 10.82
C ALA A 236 -3.79 -3.12 11.31
N VAL A 237 -2.47 -3.04 11.05
CA VAL A 237 -1.68 -1.86 11.39
C VAL A 237 -2.15 -0.64 10.59
N ALA A 238 -2.45 -0.81 9.29
CA ALA A 238 -3.00 0.27 8.48
C ALA A 238 -4.35 0.77 9.02
N GLY A 239 -5.24 -0.17 9.37
CA GLY A 239 -6.57 0.15 9.90
C GLY A 239 -6.53 0.88 11.23
N LEU A 240 -5.75 0.40 12.19
CA LEU A 240 -5.57 1.09 13.47
C LEU A 240 -4.88 2.45 13.29
N SER A 241 -3.91 2.56 12.38
CA SER A 241 -3.28 3.84 12.05
C SER A 241 -4.29 4.84 11.48
N TYR A 242 -5.20 4.36 10.61
CA TYR A 242 -6.28 5.19 10.07
C TYR A 242 -7.23 5.68 11.18
N ALA A 243 -7.69 4.79 12.06
CA ALA A 243 -8.53 5.15 13.20
C ALA A 243 -7.85 6.19 14.10
N VAL A 244 -6.58 5.96 14.47
CA VAL A 244 -5.78 6.86 15.30
C VAL A 244 -5.62 8.24 14.65
N MET A 245 -5.32 8.30 13.35
CA MET A 245 -5.16 9.56 12.61
C MET A 245 -6.47 10.33 12.45
N SER A 246 -7.61 9.62 12.37
CA SER A 246 -8.95 10.18 12.29
C SER A 246 -9.56 10.46 13.65
N MET A 247 -8.90 10.07 14.76
CA MET A 247 -9.36 10.17 16.14
C MET A 247 -10.73 9.51 16.39
N ARG A 248 -11.12 8.57 15.52
CA ARG A 248 -12.37 7.81 15.57
C ARG A 248 -12.25 6.54 14.74
N TYR A 249 -13.12 5.59 15.01
CA TYR A 249 -13.35 4.45 14.14
C TYR A 249 -14.69 4.63 13.41
N LEU A 250 -14.71 4.44 12.10
CA LEU A 250 -15.92 4.43 11.28
C LEU A 250 -15.80 3.34 10.21
N PRO A 251 -16.61 2.26 10.28
CA PRO A 251 -16.45 1.06 9.44
C PRO A 251 -16.53 1.34 7.95
N THR A 252 -17.36 2.28 7.53
CA THR A 252 -17.60 2.62 6.11
C THR A 252 -16.44 3.35 5.44
N GLU A 253 -15.51 3.93 6.20
CA GLU A 253 -14.37 4.69 5.66
C GLU A 253 -13.22 3.79 5.17
N TYR A 254 -13.27 2.48 5.42
CA TYR A 254 -12.21 1.55 5.01
C TYR A 254 -12.40 1.00 3.60
N SER A 255 -13.64 0.86 3.15
CA SER A 255 -13.96 0.30 1.83
C SER A 255 -13.59 1.23 0.69
N GLY A 256 -13.18 0.67 -0.47
CA GLY A 256 -12.93 1.40 -1.70
C GLY A 256 -11.48 1.88 -1.89
N ALA A 257 -10.59 1.63 -0.92
CA ALA A 257 -9.17 1.98 -1.04
C ALA A 257 -8.38 0.99 -1.91
N GLU A 258 -8.89 -0.23 -2.11
CA GLU A 258 -8.20 -1.32 -2.80
C GLU A 258 -7.81 -0.97 -4.22
N MET A 259 -8.70 -0.36 -4.99
CA MET A 259 -8.45 -0.02 -6.40
C MET A 259 -7.41 1.09 -6.54
N ASP A 260 -7.48 2.12 -5.71
CA ASP A 260 -6.51 3.22 -5.72
C ASP A 260 -5.11 2.72 -5.35
N VAL A 261 -5.02 1.82 -4.38
CA VAL A 261 -3.75 1.22 -3.94
C VAL A 261 -3.16 0.29 -5.00
N ILE A 262 -3.98 -0.58 -5.60
CA ILE A 262 -3.55 -1.46 -6.70
C ILE A 262 -3.04 -0.62 -7.87
N ALA A 263 -3.75 0.44 -8.22
CA ALA A 263 -3.32 1.37 -9.25
C ALA A 263 -1.97 2.03 -8.91
N ALA A 264 -1.76 2.45 -7.68
CA ALA A 264 -0.51 3.02 -7.22
C ALA A 264 0.68 2.09 -7.43
N ILE A 265 0.57 0.82 -7.03
CA ILE A 265 1.67 -0.15 -7.17
C ILE A 265 1.93 -0.52 -8.64
N ILE A 266 0.90 -0.58 -9.48
CA ILE A 266 1.04 -0.84 -10.92
C ILE A 266 1.74 0.34 -11.60
N LEU A 267 1.33 1.58 -11.31
CA LEU A 267 2.03 2.79 -11.74
C LEU A 267 3.50 2.77 -11.31
N GLY A 268 3.76 2.32 -10.08
CA GLY A 268 5.11 2.13 -9.55
C GLY A 268 5.93 1.03 -10.24
N GLY A 269 5.34 0.30 -11.22
CA GLY A 269 6.02 -0.71 -12.03
C GLY A 269 5.91 -2.14 -11.52
N THR A 270 5.00 -2.41 -10.58
CA THR A 270 4.66 -3.78 -10.20
C THR A 270 3.82 -4.43 -11.30
N ARG A 271 4.21 -5.63 -11.74
CA ARG A 271 3.49 -6.36 -12.78
C ARG A 271 2.29 -7.12 -12.23
N LEU A 272 1.17 -7.07 -12.96
CA LEU A 272 -0.05 -7.82 -12.64
C LEU A 272 0.16 -9.34 -12.61
N ASN A 273 1.07 -9.84 -13.44
CA ASN A 273 1.37 -11.27 -13.55
C ASN A 273 2.39 -11.78 -12.52
N GLY A 274 2.81 -10.94 -11.58
CA GLY A 274 3.74 -11.31 -10.51
C GLY A 274 5.23 -11.25 -10.90
N GLY A 275 6.09 -11.62 -9.95
CA GLY A 275 7.53 -11.79 -10.09
C GLY A 275 8.35 -10.52 -10.31
N VAL A 276 7.73 -9.38 -10.54
CA VAL A 276 8.42 -8.11 -10.82
C VAL A 276 7.75 -6.95 -10.09
N GLY A 277 8.55 -6.19 -9.39
CA GLY A 277 8.15 -4.98 -8.66
C GLY A 277 9.24 -4.57 -7.67
N THR A 278 9.21 -3.33 -7.23
CA THR A 278 10.15 -2.81 -6.24
C THR A 278 9.44 -1.98 -5.18
N LEU A 279 9.96 -2.00 -3.95
CA LEU A 279 9.44 -1.15 -2.88
C LEU A 279 9.58 0.34 -3.19
N LYS A 280 10.62 0.74 -3.94
CA LYS A 280 10.80 2.12 -4.38
C LYS A 280 9.67 2.55 -5.32
N GLY A 281 9.34 1.70 -6.29
CA GLY A 281 8.20 1.92 -7.18
C GLY A 281 6.88 2.00 -6.42
N CYS A 282 6.68 1.11 -5.44
CA CYS A 282 5.51 1.13 -4.56
C CYS A 282 5.34 2.49 -3.85
N ILE A 283 6.42 3.04 -3.25
CA ILE A 283 6.40 4.36 -2.60
C ILE A 283 6.13 5.47 -3.62
N LEU A 284 6.82 5.46 -4.78
CA LEU A 284 6.65 6.50 -5.80
C LEU A 284 5.24 6.51 -6.39
N GLY A 285 4.66 5.34 -6.65
CA GLY A 285 3.29 5.25 -7.14
C GLY A 285 2.27 5.75 -6.12
N THR A 286 2.44 5.39 -4.84
CA THR A 286 1.59 5.89 -3.76
C THR A 286 1.76 7.40 -3.57
N LEU A 287 3.00 7.91 -3.62
CA LEU A 287 3.29 9.35 -3.56
C LEU A 287 2.58 10.09 -4.70
N LEU A 288 2.65 9.58 -5.92
CA LEU A 288 2.00 10.21 -7.08
C LEU A 288 0.50 10.36 -6.86
N LEU A 289 -0.21 9.29 -6.49
CA LEU A 289 -1.66 9.36 -6.28
C LEU A 289 -2.03 10.24 -5.08
N THR A 290 -1.30 10.14 -3.97
CA THR A 290 -1.53 10.99 -2.80
C THR A 290 -1.28 12.47 -3.09
N MET A 291 -0.20 12.76 -3.83
CA MET A 291 0.12 14.12 -4.25
C MET A 291 -0.99 14.71 -5.12
N VAL A 292 -1.50 13.94 -6.09
CA VAL A 292 -2.61 14.40 -6.94
C VAL A 292 -3.84 14.66 -6.09
N SER A 293 -4.20 13.74 -5.20
CA SER A 293 -5.38 13.88 -4.34
C SER A 293 -5.32 15.15 -3.46
N ASN A 294 -4.17 15.42 -2.83
CA ASN A 294 -3.98 16.58 -1.97
C ASN A 294 -3.88 17.89 -2.78
N SER A 295 -3.27 17.83 -3.97
CA SER A 295 -2.98 19.03 -4.75
C SER A 295 -4.20 19.57 -5.50
N LEU A 296 -5.21 18.75 -5.77
CA LEU A 296 -6.48 19.23 -6.35
C LEU A 296 -7.12 20.32 -5.50
N ILE A 297 -7.06 20.16 -4.18
CA ILE A 297 -7.57 21.16 -3.22
C ILE A 297 -6.77 22.46 -3.33
N LEU A 298 -5.44 22.39 -3.46
CA LEU A 298 -4.58 23.57 -3.65
C LEU A 298 -4.84 24.31 -4.98
N LEU A 299 -5.34 23.58 -5.98
CA LEU A 299 -5.69 24.14 -7.29
C LEU A 299 -7.12 24.69 -7.32
N GLY A 300 -7.87 24.62 -6.20
CA GLY A 300 -9.26 25.06 -6.11
C GLY A 300 -10.23 24.12 -6.84
N ILE A 301 -9.80 22.89 -7.17
CA ILE A 301 -10.62 21.89 -7.84
C ILE A 301 -11.41 21.11 -6.77
N SER A 302 -12.71 20.95 -6.99
CA SER A 302 -13.57 20.21 -6.06
C SER A 302 -13.09 18.75 -5.90
N VAL A 303 -13.16 18.23 -4.66
CA VAL A 303 -12.80 16.86 -4.30
C VAL A 303 -13.56 15.81 -5.14
N TYR A 304 -14.76 16.14 -5.63
CA TYR A 304 -15.54 15.24 -6.50
C TYR A 304 -14.83 14.88 -7.80
N TRP A 305 -13.94 15.73 -8.30
CA TRP A 305 -13.13 15.44 -9.49
C TRP A 305 -11.94 14.51 -9.23
N GLN A 306 -11.63 14.25 -7.98
CA GLN A 306 -10.46 13.44 -7.60
C GLN A 306 -10.47 12.08 -8.29
N LYS A 307 -11.61 11.38 -8.31
CA LYS A 307 -11.73 10.05 -8.95
C LYS A 307 -11.49 10.10 -10.46
N VAL A 308 -11.90 11.19 -11.13
CA VAL A 308 -11.66 11.39 -12.57
C VAL A 308 -10.16 11.57 -12.85
N PHE A 309 -9.48 12.40 -12.07
CA PHE A 309 -8.02 12.61 -12.23
C PHE A 309 -7.22 11.34 -11.91
N ILE A 310 -7.57 10.66 -10.83
CA ILE A 310 -6.92 9.37 -10.47
C ILE A 310 -7.12 8.36 -11.62
N GLY A 311 -8.35 8.18 -12.11
CA GLY A 311 -8.64 7.28 -13.22
C GLY A 311 -7.87 7.62 -14.49
N ALA A 312 -7.80 8.91 -14.85
CA ALA A 312 -7.03 9.36 -16.00
C ALA A 312 -5.52 9.06 -15.85
N ILE A 313 -4.94 9.32 -14.68
CA ILE A 313 -3.53 9.04 -14.39
C ILE A 313 -3.24 7.53 -14.44
N ILE A 314 -4.15 6.71 -13.94
CA ILE A 314 -4.03 5.24 -14.01
C ILE A 314 -4.00 4.79 -15.48
N ILE A 315 -4.93 5.24 -16.30
CA ILE A 315 -5.01 4.87 -17.72
C ILE A 315 -3.74 5.32 -18.46
N ILE A 316 -3.33 6.58 -18.31
CA ILE A 316 -2.15 7.12 -18.98
C ILE A 316 -0.88 6.41 -18.50
N GLY A 317 -0.70 6.26 -17.19
CA GLY A 317 0.48 5.64 -16.61
C GLY A 317 0.61 4.16 -16.96
N THR A 318 -0.50 3.40 -16.94
CA THR A 318 -0.51 2.00 -17.36
C THR A 318 -0.27 1.86 -18.87
N ALA A 319 -0.84 2.72 -19.70
CA ALA A 319 -0.58 2.73 -21.13
C ALA A 319 0.91 2.95 -21.45
N ILE A 320 1.55 3.93 -20.80
CA ILE A 320 2.99 4.18 -20.94
C ILE A 320 3.79 2.96 -20.49
N SER A 321 3.46 2.35 -19.37
CA SER A 321 4.16 1.17 -18.83
C SER A 321 4.06 -0.03 -19.77
N VAL A 322 2.89 -0.28 -20.37
CA VAL A 322 2.66 -1.38 -21.33
C VAL A 322 3.41 -1.13 -22.64
N MET A 323 3.35 0.08 -23.19
CA MET A 323 4.08 0.42 -24.43
C MET A 323 5.58 0.22 -24.28
N GLN A 324 6.16 0.57 -23.13
CA GLN A 324 7.58 0.35 -22.85
C GLN A 324 7.94 -1.14 -22.79
N SER A 325 7.10 -1.96 -22.14
CA SER A 325 7.32 -3.41 -22.06
C SER A 325 7.28 -4.09 -23.43
N HIS A 326 6.46 -3.59 -24.35
CA HIS A 326 6.32 -4.09 -25.72
C HIS A 326 7.57 -3.74 -26.57
N ASN A 327 8.07 -2.51 -26.47
CA ASN A 327 9.26 -2.06 -27.19
C ASN A 327 10.54 -2.82 -26.78
N VAL A 328 10.65 -3.20 -25.50
CA VAL A 328 11.75 -4.02 -24.99
C VAL A 328 11.72 -5.45 -25.58
N LYS A 329 10.53 -6.04 -25.78
CA LYS A 329 10.38 -7.37 -26.41
C LYS A 329 10.74 -7.33 -27.90
N ILE A 330 10.33 -6.30 -28.64
CA ILE A 330 10.65 -6.13 -30.06
C ILE A 330 12.15 -5.89 -30.27
N GLY A 331 12.79 -5.11 -29.39
CA GLY A 331 14.24 -4.87 -29.42
C GLY A 331 15.07 -6.14 -29.19
N LYS A 332 14.64 -7.02 -28.26
CA LYS A 332 15.30 -8.32 -28.02
C LYS A 332 15.09 -9.31 -29.16
N ALA A 333 13.93 -9.33 -29.81
CA ALA A 333 13.65 -10.18 -30.96
C ALA A 333 14.49 -9.77 -32.20
N LYS A 334 14.76 -8.48 -32.37
CA LYS A 334 15.63 -7.97 -33.47
C LYS A 334 17.10 -8.24 -33.24
N THR A 335 17.60 -8.20 -32.00
CA THR A 335 19.00 -8.53 -31.66
C THR A 335 19.25 -10.03 -31.75
N GLY A 336 18.33 -10.89 -31.27
CA GLY A 336 18.50 -12.35 -31.41
C GLY A 336 18.45 -12.85 -32.85
N LYS A 337 17.78 -12.15 -33.79
CA LYS A 337 17.84 -12.46 -35.23
C LYS A 337 19.12 -11.97 -35.90
N LYS A 338 19.84 -11.00 -35.34
CA LYS A 338 21.13 -10.54 -35.86
C LYS A 338 22.33 -11.38 -35.39
N GLU A 339 22.17 -12.11 -34.28
CA GLU A 339 23.20 -13.04 -33.77
C GLU A 339 23.07 -14.46 -34.38
N ALA A 340 21.94 -14.75 -35.05
CA ALA A 340 21.63 -16.05 -35.69
C ALA A 340 21.76 -16.02 -37.22
N ALA A 341 22.17 -14.89 -37.80
CA ALA A 341 22.51 -14.70 -39.21
C ALA A 341 24.00 -14.37 -39.36
#